data_cc20a990cb8e7708e3c55ebc5c2057ad
#
_entry.id   cc20a990cb8e7708e3c55ebc5c2057ad
#
_cell.length_a   1.000
_cell.length_b   1.000
_cell.length_c   1.000
_cell.angle_alpha   90.00
_cell.angle_beta   90.00
_cell.angle_gamma   90.00
#
_symmetry.space_group_name_H-M   'P 1'
#
loop_
_entity.id
_entity.type
_entity.pdbx_description
1 polymer ?
#
loop_
_entity_poly.entity_id
_entity_poly.type
_entity_poly.pdbx_seq_one_letter_code
_entity_poly.pdbx_strand_id
1 'polypeptide(L)'
;MRLRIFCFVGLLLSAELASAQTPKPGSPSPSPSPTLPEVRPALVGTAPNSLINTIDTAELIKNGQKEAAVMFSCLVAPTGQVVTSGAYRGTRGSELLEQELLKRLATAKFIPAVHNHQPVIAVFYGTVKFAVVNGKPRLRIFANQQLEEVDKETDFIGPQPYVGQDSKFTGLHYPDTGSTVAVTGVVELALNVDAKGNLTNLQVLSEAPPLLGFGGAALTDFDGAKFIPAFRNGQPVESNVKIPIYYKPPT
;
A
#
# COMPACT_ATOMS: atom_id res chain seq x y z
N MET A 1 34.86 -88.51 12.86
CA MET A 1 36.12 -88.83 12.10
C MET A 1 36.80 -87.54 11.78
N ARG A 2 37.97 -87.37 12.29
CA ARG A 2 39.02 -86.38 12.20
C ARG A 2 39.21 -85.81 10.76
N LEU A 3 39.40 -84.51 10.61
CA LEU A 3 40.67 -84.01 10.07
C LEU A 3 40.81 -82.45 10.29
N ARG A 4 41.84 -82.09 10.99
CA ARG A 4 42.42 -80.72 11.08
C ARG A 4 43.31 -80.52 9.86
N ILE A 5 43.26 -79.32 9.26
CA ILE A 5 44.45 -78.79 8.55
C ILE A 5 44.55 -77.30 8.82
N PHE A 6 45.72 -76.97 9.32
CA PHE A 6 46.33 -75.64 9.50
C PHE A 6 46.64 -74.99 8.11
N CYS A 7 46.60 -73.71 7.98
CA CYS A 7 47.73 -72.93 7.51
C CYS A 7 47.34 -71.50 7.07
N PHE A 8 47.96 -70.65 7.48
CA PHE A 8 48.96 -69.60 7.17
C PHE A 8 48.38 -68.18 7.16
N VAL A 9 48.96 -67.45 8.11
CA VAL A 9 48.94 -65.99 8.24
C VAL A 9 49.71 -65.37 7.07
N GLY A 10 49.12 -64.50 6.33
CA GLY A 10 49.75 -63.63 5.35
C GLY A 10 49.42 -62.19 5.72
N LEU A 11 50.36 -61.53 6.39
CA LEU A 11 50.29 -60.10 6.73
C LEU A 11 50.68 -59.29 5.49
N LEU A 12 49.68 -58.67 4.86
CA LEU A 12 49.93 -57.70 3.79
C LEU A 12 49.70 -56.29 4.38
N LEU A 13 50.78 -55.58 4.63
CA LEU A 13 50.78 -54.13 4.91
C LEU A 13 50.36 -53.37 3.63
N SER A 14 49.15 -52.87 3.63
CA SER A 14 48.69 -51.89 2.64
C SER A 14 48.97 -50.48 3.17
N ALA A 15 49.92 -49.78 2.59
CA ALA A 15 50.16 -48.36 2.82
C ALA A 15 49.03 -47.55 2.22
N GLU A 16 48.16 -47.00 3.03
CA GLU A 16 47.17 -46.02 2.59
C GLU A 16 47.87 -44.68 2.32
N LEU A 17 47.94 -44.27 1.06
CA LEU A 17 48.26 -42.90 0.66
C LEU A 17 47.08 -41.99 1.06
N ALA A 18 47.27 -41.23 2.11
CA ALA A 18 46.35 -40.13 2.48
C ALA A 18 46.43 -39.06 1.38
N SER A 19 45.45 -39.01 0.50
CA SER A 19 45.21 -37.90 -0.42
C SER A 19 44.77 -36.69 0.40
N ALA A 20 45.65 -35.71 0.57
CA ALA A 20 45.33 -34.41 1.11
C ALA A 20 44.34 -33.71 0.15
N GLN A 21 43.06 -33.67 0.48
CA GLN A 21 42.08 -32.85 -0.21
C GLN A 21 42.37 -31.38 0.13
N THR A 22 42.77 -30.63 -0.91
CA THR A 22 42.80 -29.15 -0.84
C THR A 22 41.42 -28.63 -0.54
N PRO A 23 41.25 -27.71 0.44
CA PRO A 23 39.92 -27.12 0.72
C PRO A 23 39.46 -26.32 -0.49
N LYS A 24 38.30 -26.71 -1.04
CA LYS A 24 37.61 -25.97 -2.09
C LYS A 24 37.27 -24.57 -1.58
N PRO A 25 37.57 -23.49 -2.32
CA PRO A 25 37.19 -22.13 -1.90
C PRO A 25 35.70 -22.11 -1.58
N GLY A 26 35.35 -21.71 -0.35
CA GLY A 26 34.00 -21.67 0.14
C GLY A 26 33.13 -20.79 -0.79
N SER A 27 32.01 -21.33 -1.23
CA SER A 27 30.95 -20.53 -1.87
C SER A 27 30.66 -19.32 -0.97
N PRO A 28 30.50 -18.11 -1.54
CA PRO A 28 30.14 -16.96 -0.74
C PRO A 28 28.83 -17.24 -0.02
N SER A 29 28.85 -17.07 1.31
CA SER A 29 27.65 -17.17 2.14
C SER A 29 26.61 -16.19 1.57
N PRO A 30 25.35 -16.58 1.37
CA PRO A 30 24.35 -15.65 0.87
C PRO A 30 24.29 -14.44 1.81
N SER A 31 24.50 -13.25 1.27
CA SER A 31 24.29 -12.01 2.00
C SER A 31 22.88 -12.01 2.60
N PRO A 32 22.70 -11.65 3.87
CA PRO A 32 21.38 -11.60 4.48
C PRO A 32 20.50 -10.68 3.61
N SER A 33 19.33 -11.19 3.21
CA SER A 33 18.34 -10.37 2.52
C SER A 33 18.03 -9.15 3.39
N PRO A 34 17.92 -7.94 2.82
CA PRO A 34 17.65 -6.75 3.60
C PRO A 34 16.34 -6.93 4.36
N THR A 35 16.43 -6.86 5.70
CA THR A 35 15.26 -6.92 6.57
C THR A 35 14.38 -5.71 6.28
N LEU A 36 13.06 -5.93 6.06
CA LEU A 36 12.11 -4.84 5.91
C LEU A 36 12.09 -3.97 7.18
N PRO A 37 11.81 -2.66 7.09
CA PRO A 37 11.66 -1.80 8.25
C PRO A 37 10.52 -2.30 9.14
N GLU A 38 10.51 -1.91 10.40
CA GLU A 38 9.41 -2.25 11.33
C GLU A 38 8.07 -1.70 10.83
N VAL A 39 8.06 -0.43 10.39
CA VAL A 39 6.87 0.25 9.84
C VAL A 39 7.26 1.06 8.60
N ARG A 40 6.43 0.99 7.58
CA ARG A 40 6.55 1.80 6.37
C ARG A 40 5.17 1.96 5.71
N PRO A 41 4.78 3.18 5.28
CA PRO A 41 3.54 3.36 4.54
C PRO A 41 3.61 2.72 3.14
N ALA A 42 2.45 2.41 2.57
CA ALA A 42 2.37 2.16 1.14
C ALA A 42 2.74 3.43 0.38
N LEU A 43 3.51 3.28 -0.71
CA LEU A 43 4.02 4.40 -1.50
C LEU A 43 3.79 4.16 -3.00
N VAL A 44 3.65 5.22 -3.76
CA VAL A 44 3.51 5.13 -5.23
C VAL A 44 4.76 4.51 -5.88
N GLY A 45 5.94 4.80 -5.33
CA GLY A 45 7.20 4.33 -5.90
C GLY A 45 7.61 5.08 -7.18
N THR A 46 8.74 4.67 -7.76
CA THR A 46 9.34 5.28 -8.96
C THR A 46 9.64 4.27 -10.06
N ALA A 47 9.25 3.00 -9.89
CA ALA A 47 9.44 1.95 -10.88
C ALA A 47 8.67 2.28 -12.20
N PRO A 48 9.06 1.73 -13.35
CA PRO A 48 8.38 2.01 -14.63
C PRO A 48 6.88 1.72 -14.62
N ASN A 49 6.42 0.76 -13.82
CA ASN A 49 5.02 0.39 -13.65
C ASN A 49 4.34 1.08 -12.45
N SER A 50 4.98 2.06 -11.81
CA SER A 50 4.36 2.88 -10.77
C SER A 50 3.36 3.87 -11.37
N LEU A 51 2.35 4.25 -10.60
CA LEU A 51 1.28 5.14 -11.05
C LEU A 51 1.81 6.44 -11.68
N ILE A 52 2.82 7.06 -11.07
CA ILE A 52 3.41 8.33 -11.56
C ILE A 52 4.01 8.21 -12.96
N ASN A 53 4.51 7.02 -13.34
CA ASN A 53 5.16 6.78 -14.62
C ASN A 53 4.21 6.21 -15.68
N THR A 54 3.01 5.79 -15.29
CA THR A 54 2.04 5.18 -16.20
C THR A 54 0.95 6.14 -16.68
N ILE A 55 0.69 7.24 -15.98
CA ILE A 55 -0.27 8.27 -16.40
C ILE A 55 0.24 8.95 -17.68
N ASP A 56 -0.56 8.93 -18.74
CA ASP A 56 -0.23 9.53 -20.04
C ASP A 56 -0.49 11.05 -20.05
N THR A 57 0.51 11.79 -19.60
CA THR A 57 0.41 13.28 -19.55
C THR A 57 0.38 13.92 -20.92
N ALA A 58 0.92 13.27 -21.97
CA ALA A 58 0.88 13.78 -23.33
C ALA A 58 -0.55 13.70 -23.88
N GLU A 59 -1.23 12.58 -23.65
CA GLU A 59 -2.63 12.39 -24.05
C GLU A 59 -3.55 13.35 -23.28
N LEU A 60 -3.30 13.58 -21.98
CA LEU A 60 -4.03 14.58 -21.20
C LEU A 60 -3.92 16.01 -21.80
N ILE A 61 -2.71 16.44 -22.19
CA ILE A 61 -2.53 17.76 -22.84
C ILE A 61 -3.24 17.78 -24.19
N LYS A 62 -3.08 16.76 -25.02
CA LYS A 62 -3.68 16.67 -26.36
C LYS A 62 -5.20 16.78 -26.30
N ASN A 63 -5.81 16.19 -25.26
CA ASN A 63 -7.26 16.24 -25.04
C ASN A 63 -7.72 17.49 -24.26
N GLY A 64 -6.81 18.43 -23.98
CA GLY A 64 -7.15 19.74 -23.40
C GLY A 64 -7.32 19.73 -21.89
N GLN A 65 -6.79 18.70 -21.16
CA GLN A 65 -6.78 18.72 -19.69
C GLN A 65 -6.04 19.96 -19.19
N LYS A 66 -6.73 20.75 -18.39
CA LYS A 66 -6.18 21.91 -17.69
C LYS A 66 -5.70 21.51 -16.30
N GLU A 67 -5.29 22.50 -15.50
CA GLU A 67 -4.97 22.27 -14.09
C GLU A 67 -6.17 21.62 -13.38
N ALA A 68 -5.88 20.50 -12.71
CA ALA A 68 -6.90 19.74 -11.97
C ALA A 68 -6.24 18.89 -10.89
N ALA A 69 -7.03 18.54 -9.88
CA ALA A 69 -6.67 17.57 -8.86
C ALA A 69 -7.79 16.55 -8.67
N VAL A 70 -7.43 15.31 -8.40
CA VAL A 70 -8.37 14.20 -8.13
C VAL A 70 -7.91 13.44 -6.89
N MET A 71 -8.81 13.30 -5.92
CA MET A 71 -8.61 12.42 -4.76
C MET A 71 -9.00 10.99 -5.10
N PHE A 72 -8.21 10.05 -4.64
CA PHE A 72 -8.45 8.63 -4.86
C PHE A 72 -8.04 7.79 -3.65
N SER A 73 -8.57 6.59 -3.58
CA SER A 73 -8.09 5.57 -2.66
C SER A 73 -7.87 4.26 -3.39
N CYS A 74 -6.97 3.44 -2.88
CA CYS A 74 -6.80 2.08 -3.35
C CYS A 74 -6.36 1.15 -2.21
N LEU A 75 -6.84 -0.08 -2.25
CA LEU A 75 -6.39 -1.15 -1.38
C LEU A 75 -5.14 -1.79 -2.00
N VAL A 76 -4.01 -1.66 -1.33
CA VAL A 76 -2.72 -2.16 -1.79
C VAL A 76 -2.42 -3.50 -1.11
N ALA A 77 -2.23 -4.55 -1.90
CA ALA A 77 -1.84 -5.87 -1.42
C ALA A 77 -0.38 -5.93 -0.94
N PRO A 78 0.04 -6.96 -0.18
CA PRO A 78 1.43 -7.16 0.22
C PRO A 78 2.41 -7.31 -0.95
N THR A 79 1.90 -7.66 -2.13
CA THR A 79 2.67 -7.71 -3.38
C THR A 79 2.85 -6.34 -4.04
N GLY A 80 2.19 -5.30 -3.53
CA GLY A 80 2.12 -3.97 -4.14
C GLY A 80 1.08 -3.83 -5.25
N GLN A 81 0.29 -4.86 -5.53
CA GLN A 81 -0.81 -4.80 -6.49
C GLN A 81 -2.01 -4.05 -5.89
N VAL A 82 -2.73 -3.32 -6.73
CA VAL A 82 -4.00 -2.70 -6.38
C VAL A 82 -5.12 -3.75 -6.47
N VAL A 83 -5.82 -3.96 -5.36
CA VAL A 83 -6.95 -4.90 -5.26
C VAL A 83 -8.26 -4.21 -5.67
N THR A 84 -8.50 -3.05 -5.09
CA THR A 84 -9.65 -2.19 -5.42
C THR A 84 -9.21 -0.74 -5.44
N SER A 85 -9.89 0.10 -6.22
CA SER A 85 -9.60 1.53 -6.28
C SER A 85 -10.84 2.33 -6.64
N GLY A 86 -10.82 3.60 -6.29
CA GLY A 86 -11.84 4.56 -6.67
C GLY A 86 -11.32 5.99 -6.61
N ALA A 87 -11.82 6.82 -7.52
CA ALA A 87 -11.71 8.27 -7.48
C ALA A 87 -13.07 8.82 -7.05
N TYR A 88 -13.11 9.88 -6.25
CA TYR A 88 -14.37 10.30 -5.66
C TYR A 88 -14.51 11.82 -5.43
N ARG A 89 -13.44 12.55 -5.56
CA ARG A 89 -13.48 14.03 -5.42
C ARG A 89 -12.46 14.64 -6.37
N GLY A 90 -12.94 15.28 -7.40
CA GLY A 90 -12.14 16.01 -8.38
C GLY A 90 -12.46 17.51 -8.34
N THR A 91 -11.50 18.33 -8.75
CA THR A 91 -11.75 19.75 -9.06
C THR A 91 -12.56 19.86 -10.35
N ARG A 92 -13.19 21.01 -10.56
CA ARG A 92 -13.96 21.26 -11.81
C ARG A 92 -13.05 21.06 -13.04
N GLY A 93 -13.49 20.25 -14.00
CA GLY A 93 -12.75 19.95 -15.24
C GLY A 93 -11.67 18.88 -15.07
N SER A 94 -11.78 18.02 -14.03
CA SER A 94 -10.87 16.91 -13.78
C SER A 94 -11.25 15.60 -14.47
N GLU A 95 -12.29 15.57 -15.27
CA GLU A 95 -12.92 14.35 -15.80
C GLU A 95 -11.93 13.50 -16.63
N LEU A 96 -11.08 14.13 -17.45
CA LEU A 96 -10.07 13.41 -18.23
C LEU A 96 -8.95 12.87 -17.34
N LEU A 97 -8.52 13.64 -16.34
CA LEU A 97 -7.52 13.19 -15.36
C LEU A 97 -8.06 12.02 -14.53
N GLU A 98 -9.32 12.07 -14.11
CA GLU A 98 -9.97 10.99 -13.36
C GLU A 98 -10.07 9.70 -14.16
N GLN A 99 -10.49 9.78 -15.44
CA GLN A 99 -10.57 8.61 -16.34
C GLN A 99 -9.19 7.97 -16.53
N GLU A 100 -8.17 8.79 -16.82
CA GLU A 100 -6.81 8.29 -17.00
C GLU A 100 -6.25 7.70 -15.69
N LEU A 101 -6.49 8.34 -14.55
CA LEU A 101 -6.12 7.83 -13.22
C LEU A 101 -6.73 6.46 -12.95
N LEU A 102 -8.04 6.29 -13.10
CA LEU A 102 -8.73 5.02 -12.86
C LEU A 102 -8.24 3.91 -13.77
N LYS A 103 -8.01 4.22 -15.04
CA LYS A 103 -7.43 3.29 -16.02
C LYS A 103 -6.04 2.78 -15.57
N ARG A 104 -5.18 3.66 -15.03
CA ARG A 104 -3.82 3.30 -14.62
C ARG A 104 -3.78 2.65 -13.24
N LEU A 105 -4.65 3.02 -12.32
CA LEU A 105 -4.74 2.41 -10.99
C LEU A 105 -4.95 0.89 -11.07
N ALA A 106 -5.75 0.41 -12.03
CA ALA A 106 -6.02 -1.02 -12.21
C ALA A 106 -4.76 -1.87 -12.43
N THR A 107 -3.69 -1.29 -12.96
CA THR A 107 -2.45 -1.99 -13.32
C THR A 107 -1.21 -1.45 -12.62
N ALA A 108 -1.34 -0.34 -11.88
CA ALA A 108 -0.23 0.29 -11.18
C ALA A 108 0.33 -0.62 -10.08
N LYS A 109 1.63 -0.50 -9.85
CA LYS A 109 2.31 -1.17 -8.76
C LYS A 109 2.79 -0.16 -7.73
N PHE A 110 2.43 -0.41 -6.48
CA PHE A 110 2.83 0.35 -5.32
C PHE A 110 3.97 -0.37 -4.58
N ILE A 111 4.71 0.36 -3.78
CA ILE A 111 5.53 -0.21 -2.72
C ILE A 111 4.56 -0.54 -1.58
N PRO A 112 4.45 -1.80 -1.11
CA PRO A 112 3.46 -2.17 -0.09
C PRO A 112 3.77 -1.56 1.27
N ALA A 113 2.72 -1.37 2.07
CA ALA A 113 2.87 -1.03 3.48
C ALA A 113 3.58 -2.17 4.24
N VAL A 114 4.29 -1.81 5.30
CA VAL A 114 4.97 -2.77 6.18
C VAL A 114 4.57 -2.48 7.62
N HIS A 115 4.22 -3.53 8.35
CA HIS A 115 4.00 -3.52 9.79
C HIS A 115 4.67 -4.74 10.41
N ASN A 116 5.41 -4.54 11.50
CA ASN A 116 6.20 -5.59 12.18
C ASN A 116 7.08 -6.38 11.20
N HIS A 117 7.83 -5.68 10.34
CA HIS A 117 8.73 -6.26 9.33
C HIS A 117 8.02 -7.13 8.27
N GLN A 118 6.68 -7.09 8.18
CA GLN A 118 5.90 -7.87 7.22
C GLN A 118 5.08 -6.95 6.30
N PRO A 119 5.03 -7.22 4.99
CA PRO A 119 4.12 -6.52 4.10
C PRO A 119 2.67 -6.79 4.49
N VAL A 120 1.86 -5.75 4.58
CA VAL A 120 0.44 -5.84 4.95
C VAL A 120 -0.46 -5.24 3.88
N ILE A 121 -1.73 -5.64 3.88
CA ILE A 121 -2.76 -4.97 3.08
C ILE A 121 -3.08 -3.64 3.75
N ALA A 122 -3.03 -2.54 3.00
CA ALA A 122 -3.36 -1.21 3.53
C ALA A 122 -4.13 -0.37 2.52
N VAL A 123 -4.94 0.57 3.02
CA VAL A 123 -5.62 1.54 2.15
C VAL A 123 -4.72 2.75 1.97
N PHE A 124 -4.33 2.98 0.73
CA PHE A 124 -3.62 4.19 0.32
C PHE A 124 -4.63 5.28 -0.04
N TYR A 125 -4.49 6.44 0.58
CA TYR A 125 -5.25 7.64 0.26
C TYR A 125 -4.33 8.63 -0.45
N GLY A 126 -4.68 9.01 -1.67
CA GLY A 126 -3.83 9.89 -2.46
C GLY A 126 -4.58 11.01 -3.18
N THR A 127 -3.80 11.99 -3.63
CA THR A 127 -4.25 13.07 -4.51
C THR A 127 -3.32 13.17 -5.70
N VAL A 128 -3.88 13.07 -6.91
CA VAL A 128 -3.14 13.38 -8.15
C VAL A 128 -3.41 14.85 -8.49
N LYS A 129 -2.36 15.61 -8.75
CA LYS A 129 -2.43 17.00 -9.23
C LYS A 129 -1.74 17.08 -10.59
N PHE A 130 -2.46 17.58 -11.58
CA PHE A 130 -1.96 17.84 -12.93
C PHE A 130 -1.99 19.34 -13.21
N ALA A 131 -0.93 19.85 -13.80
CA ALA A 131 -0.85 21.24 -14.27
C ALA A 131 -0.02 21.32 -15.55
N VAL A 132 -0.19 22.39 -16.30
CA VAL A 132 0.68 22.73 -17.44
C VAL A 132 1.48 23.97 -17.07
N VAL A 133 2.80 23.81 -16.91
CA VAL A 133 3.70 24.89 -16.53
C VAL A 133 4.68 25.15 -17.69
N ASN A 134 4.69 26.35 -18.21
CA ASN A 134 5.53 26.73 -19.39
C ASN A 134 5.36 25.74 -20.57
N GLY A 135 4.12 25.35 -20.85
CA GLY A 135 3.77 24.42 -21.93
C GLY A 135 4.15 22.93 -21.67
N LYS A 136 4.67 22.60 -20.51
CA LYS A 136 5.05 21.23 -20.14
C LYS A 136 4.12 20.66 -19.07
N PRO A 137 3.77 19.35 -19.13
CA PRO A 137 2.99 18.71 -18.09
C PRO A 137 3.78 18.64 -16.78
N ARG A 138 3.11 18.94 -15.68
CA ARG A 138 3.58 18.71 -14.33
C ARG A 138 2.58 17.82 -13.62
N LEU A 139 2.96 16.57 -13.38
CA LEU A 139 2.16 15.60 -12.65
C LEU A 139 2.77 15.38 -11.27
N ARG A 140 1.95 15.39 -10.23
CA ARG A 140 2.36 15.06 -8.86
C ARG A 140 1.34 14.16 -8.22
N ILE A 141 1.81 13.24 -7.38
CA ILE A 141 0.97 12.35 -6.61
C ILE A 141 1.39 12.49 -5.14
N PHE A 142 0.44 12.90 -4.32
CA PHE A 142 0.59 13.06 -2.88
C PHE A 142 -0.02 11.84 -2.18
N ALA A 143 0.68 11.29 -1.21
CA ALA A 143 0.20 10.18 -0.39
C ALA A 143 -0.68 10.68 0.78
N ASN A 144 -1.53 11.65 0.51
CA ASN A 144 -2.49 12.22 1.45
C ASN A 144 -3.62 12.96 0.70
N GLN A 145 -4.62 13.40 1.45
CA GLN A 145 -5.78 14.14 0.93
C GLN A 145 -6.04 15.44 1.71
N GLN A 146 -5.07 15.89 2.48
CA GLN A 146 -5.15 17.14 3.23
C GLN A 146 -4.81 18.29 2.28
N LEU A 147 -5.80 19.13 1.97
CA LEU A 147 -5.63 20.22 0.98
C LEU A 147 -4.44 21.13 1.30
N GLU A 148 -4.26 21.48 2.58
CA GLU A 148 -3.14 22.33 2.98
C GLU A 148 -1.77 21.67 2.71
N GLU A 149 -1.64 20.36 2.88
CA GLU A 149 -0.42 19.62 2.61
C GLU A 149 -0.18 19.50 1.10
N VAL A 150 -1.26 19.25 0.34
CA VAL A 150 -1.22 19.13 -1.12
C VAL A 150 -0.88 20.46 -1.77
N ASP A 151 -1.47 21.57 -1.29
CA ASP A 151 -1.22 22.91 -1.86
C ASP A 151 0.18 23.44 -1.55
N LYS A 152 0.69 23.15 -0.36
CA LYS A 152 2.07 23.45 0.05
C LYS A 152 3.08 22.44 -0.50
N GLU A 153 2.62 21.37 -1.16
CA GLU A 153 3.45 20.30 -1.73
C GLU A 153 4.45 19.71 -0.72
N THR A 154 3.98 19.47 0.51
CA THR A 154 4.81 18.93 1.58
C THR A 154 5.11 17.44 1.37
N ASP A 155 6.01 16.89 2.18
CA ASP A 155 6.34 15.46 2.22
C ASP A 155 5.41 14.64 3.09
N PHE A 156 4.30 15.24 3.59
CA PHE A 156 3.36 14.56 4.46
C PHE A 156 2.72 13.35 3.79
N ILE A 157 2.82 12.20 4.45
CA ILE A 157 2.11 10.96 4.10
C ILE A 157 1.03 10.75 5.14
N GLY A 158 -0.22 10.66 4.71
CA GLY A 158 -1.35 10.44 5.62
C GLY A 158 -1.36 9.03 6.22
N PRO A 159 -2.05 8.83 7.36
CA PRO A 159 -2.18 7.52 7.99
C PRO A 159 -2.97 6.57 7.11
N GLN A 160 -2.62 5.27 7.15
CA GLN A 160 -3.19 4.24 6.28
C GLN A 160 -3.73 3.08 7.12
N PRO A 161 -5.05 2.84 7.16
CA PRO A 161 -5.59 1.68 7.87
C PRO A 161 -5.10 0.40 7.19
N TYR A 162 -4.74 -0.59 7.99
CA TYR A 162 -4.25 -1.87 7.47
C TYR A 162 -5.04 -3.06 8.03
N VAL A 163 -5.05 -4.14 7.25
CA VAL A 163 -5.59 -5.44 7.65
C VAL A 163 -4.46 -6.24 8.27
N GLY A 164 -4.61 -6.63 9.54
CA GLY A 164 -3.61 -7.37 10.30
C GLY A 164 -4.21 -8.03 11.54
N GLN A 165 -3.44 -8.90 12.21
CA GLN A 165 -3.93 -9.65 13.37
C GLN A 165 -4.26 -8.75 14.57
N ASP A 166 -3.60 -7.62 14.69
CA ASP A 166 -3.76 -6.63 15.76
C ASP A 166 -4.68 -5.46 15.38
N SER A 167 -5.24 -5.47 14.15
CA SER A 167 -6.21 -4.50 13.64
C SER A 167 -7.58 -5.14 13.48
N LYS A 168 -8.64 -4.46 13.91
CA LYS A 168 -10.02 -4.89 13.62
C LYS A 168 -10.50 -4.45 12.24
N PHE A 169 -9.73 -3.63 11.54
CA PHE A 169 -10.08 -3.22 10.18
C PHE A 169 -9.98 -4.41 9.22
N THR A 170 -11.08 -4.74 8.55
CA THR A 170 -11.16 -5.83 7.57
C THR A 170 -11.48 -5.36 6.16
N GLY A 171 -11.68 -4.06 6.00
CA GLY A 171 -12.08 -3.41 4.75
C GLY A 171 -13.30 -2.51 4.95
N LEU A 172 -13.85 -2.00 3.86
CA LEU A 172 -15.05 -1.18 3.87
C LEU A 172 -16.27 -2.05 3.56
N HIS A 173 -17.28 -2.03 4.42
CA HIS A 173 -18.50 -2.83 4.29
C HIS A 173 -19.67 -1.92 3.90
N TYR A 174 -20.21 -2.16 2.70
CA TYR A 174 -21.36 -1.41 2.23
C TYR A 174 -22.58 -1.64 3.16
N PRO A 175 -23.21 -0.57 3.68
CA PRO A 175 -24.35 -0.72 4.60
C PRO A 175 -25.59 -1.23 3.88
N ASP A 176 -26.52 -1.83 4.64
CA ASP A 176 -27.88 -2.00 4.16
C ASP A 176 -28.55 -0.61 4.16
N THR A 177 -28.70 -0.05 2.97
CA THR A 177 -29.30 1.29 2.81
C THR A 177 -30.83 1.26 2.82
N GLY A 178 -31.44 0.08 2.82
CA GLY A 178 -32.88 -0.10 2.62
C GLY A 178 -33.39 0.41 1.26
N SER A 179 -32.50 0.80 0.35
CA SER A 179 -32.82 1.31 -0.97
C SER A 179 -32.86 0.19 -1.99
N THR A 180 -33.87 0.20 -2.86
CA THR A 180 -33.94 -0.69 -4.03
C THR A 180 -33.06 -0.24 -5.19
N VAL A 181 -32.49 0.96 -5.11
CA VAL A 181 -31.59 1.54 -6.10
C VAL A 181 -30.17 1.52 -5.56
N ALA A 182 -29.22 1.12 -6.40
CA ALA A 182 -27.81 1.16 -6.07
C ALA A 182 -27.35 2.62 -5.80
N VAL A 183 -26.92 2.90 -4.58
CA VAL A 183 -26.56 4.25 -4.12
C VAL A 183 -25.08 4.27 -3.76
N THR A 184 -24.35 5.20 -4.31
CA THR A 184 -22.96 5.48 -3.90
C THR A 184 -22.98 6.39 -2.68
N GLY A 185 -22.16 6.09 -1.67
CA GLY A 185 -22.03 6.90 -0.45
C GLY A 185 -20.65 7.49 -0.27
N VAL A 186 -20.60 8.71 0.26
CA VAL A 186 -19.34 9.35 0.72
C VAL A 186 -19.52 9.76 2.17
N VAL A 187 -18.61 9.34 3.03
CA VAL A 187 -18.54 9.74 4.44
C VAL A 187 -17.24 10.49 4.67
N GLU A 188 -17.32 11.67 5.22
CA GLU A 188 -16.13 12.40 5.69
C GLU A 188 -15.89 12.08 7.16
N LEU A 189 -14.76 11.45 7.45
CA LEU A 189 -14.32 11.13 8.81
C LEU A 189 -13.23 12.09 9.25
N ALA A 190 -13.33 12.61 10.49
CA ALA A 190 -12.19 13.14 11.22
C ALA A 190 -11.62 12.04 12.10
N LEU A 191 -10.31 11.85 12.05
CA LEU A 191 -9.63 10.87 12.89
C LEU A 191 -8.26 11.35 13.36
N ASN A 192 -7.93 10.97 14.59
CA ASN A 192 -6.61 11.18 15.16
C ASN A 192 -5.91 9.84 15.26
N VAL A 193 -4.69 9.79 14.74
CA VAL A 193 -3.83 8.59 14.78
C VAL A 193 -2.51 9.00 15.43
N ASP A 194 -2.13 8.29 16.50
CA ASP A 194 -0.86 8.54 17.17
C ASP A 194 0.34 8.04 16.33
N ALA A 195 1.56 8.39 16.74
CA ALA A 195 2.78 7.98 16.05
C ALA A 195 3.05 6.45 16.08
N LYS A 196 2.27 5.69 16.86
CA LYS A 196 2.31 4.21 16.90
C LYS A 196 1.23 3.57 16.05
N GLY A 197 0.39 4.38 15.38
CA GLY A 197 -0.71 3.89 14.54
C GLY A 197 -2.00 3.54 15.29
N ASN A 198 -2.15 3.96 16.56
CA ASN A 198 -3.40 3.78 17.28
C ASN A 198 -4.41 4.87 16.90
N LEU A 199 -5.64 4.47 16.59
CA LEU A 199 -6.76 5.39 16.44
C LEU A 199 -7.17 5.89 17.81
N THR A 200 -7.01 7.20 18.05
CA THR A 200 -7.31 7.83 19.35
C THR A 200 -8.60 8.64 19.35
N ASN A 201 -9.08 9.03 18.17
CA ASN A 201 -10.38 9.67 17.96
C ASN A 201 -10.94 9.34 16.58
N LEU A 202 -12.26 9.19 16.51
CA LEU A 202 -13.01 8.92 15.27
C LEU A 202 -14.34 9.64 15.33
N GLN A 203 -14.65 10.45 14.31
CA GLN A 203 -15.88 11.20 14.20
C GLN A 203 -16.36 11.28 12.75
N VAL A 204 -17.65 11.04 12.51
CA VAL A 204 -18.30 11.38 11.25
C VAL A 204 -18.56 12.88 11.20
N LEU A 205 -18.01 13.56 10.19
CA LEU A 205 -18.25 14.97 9.92
C LEU A 205 -19.47 15.17 9.02
N SER A 206 -19.62 14.31 8.02
CA SER A 206 -20.77 14.35 7.08
C SER A 206 -20.94 13.01 6.38
N GLU A 207 -22.15 12.73 5.90
CA GLU A 207 -22.44 11.65 4.96
C GLU A 207 -23.30 12.16 3.81
N ALA A 208 -23.10 11.64 2.63
CA ALA A 208 -23.86 11.96 1.44
C ALA A 208 -24.09 10.67 0.60
N PRO A 209 -25.35 10.32 0.27
CA PRO A 209 -26.61 10.93 0.75
C PRO A 209 -26.82 10.72 2.25
N PRO A 210 -27.54 11.64 2.93
CA PRO A 210 -27.77 11.52 4.35
C PRO A 210 -28.77 10.40 4.68
N LEU A 211 -28.73 9.88 5.90
CA LEU A 211 -29.68 8.92 6.47
C LEU A 211 -29.71 7.54 5.77
N LEU A 212 -28.70 7.18 5.02
CA LEU A 212 -28.56 5.85 4.41
C LEU A 212 -27.61 4.91 5.16
N GLY A 213 -27.15 5.31 6.35
CA GLY A 213 -26.32 4.45 7.22
C GLY A 213 -24.85 4.38 6.85
N PHE A 214 -24.38 5.14 5.87
CA PHE A 214 -22.96 5.15 5.49
C PHE A 214 -22.06 5.63 6.64
N GLY A 215 -22.51 6.65 7.40
CA GLY A 215 -21.76 7.12 8.58
C GLY A 215 -21.63 6.06 9.65
N GLY A 216 -22.71 5.31 9.93
CA GLY A 216 -22.70 4.19 10.86
C GLY A 216 -21.78 3.06 10.40
N ALA A 217 -21.82 2.70 9.13
CA ALA A 217 -20.91 1.71 8.54
C ALA A 217 -19.44 2.14 8.70
N ALA A 218 -19.13 3.40 8.39
CA ALA A 218 -17.78 3.93 8.54
C ALA A 218 -17.30 3.86 9.99
N LEU A 219 -18.12 4.22 10.97
CA LEU A 219 -17.75 4.08 12.39
C LEU A 219 -17.48 2.62 12.75
N THR A 220 -18.30 1.68 12.26
CA THR A 220 -18.14 0.25 12.50
C THR A 220 -16.86 -0.29 11.85
N ASP A 221 -16.60 0.06 10.58
CA ASP A 221 -15.42 -0.39 9.84
C ASP A 221 -14.11 0.05 10.50
N PHE A 222 -14.11 1.23 11.11
CA PHE A 222 -12.91 1.81 11.74
C PHE A 222 -12.84 1.57 13.25
N ASP A 223 -13.86 1.00 13.91
CA ASP A 223 -13.80 0.69 15.33
C ASP A 223 -12.69 -0.33 15.64
N GLY A 224 -11.68 0.12 16.39
CA GLY A 224 -10.49 -0.68 16.71
C GLY A 224 -9.56 -0.93 15.52
N ALA A 225 -9.69 -0.14 14.45
CA ALA A 225 -8.72 -0.14 13.35
C ALA A 225 -7.34 0.31 13.83
N LYS A 226 -6.31 -0.32 13.30
CA LYS A 226 -4.92 0.12 13.42
C LYS A 226 -4.46 0.71 12.10
N PHE A 227 -3.49 1.60 12.19
CA PHE A 227 -2.95 2.34 11.05
C PHE A 227 -1.44 2.17 10.95
N ILE A 228 -0.93 2.16 9.75
CA ILE A 228 0.41 2.68 9.54
C ILE A 228 0.31 4.17 9.85
N PRO A 229 1.09 4.73 10.80
CA PRO A 229 0.96 6.12 11.19
C PRO A 229 1.25 7.08 10.03
N ALA A 230 0.93 8.35 10.20
CA ALA A 230 1.39 9.36 9.27
C ALA A 230 2.90 9.52 9.33
N PHE A 231 3.52 9.97 8.22
CA PHE A 231 4.95 10.22 8.15
C PHE A 231 5.22 11.67 7.73
N ARG A 232 6.29 12.23 8.29
CA ARG A 232 6.86 13.52 7.89
C ARG A 232 8.39 13.44 8.03
N ASN A 233 9.11 13.89 7.00
CA ASN A 233 10.58 13.77 6.92
C ASN A 233 11.07 12.34 7.20
N GLY A 234 10.34 11.34 6.71
CA GLY A 234 10.65 9.92 6.90
C GLY A 234 10.43 9.38 8.32
N GLN A 235 9.84 10.15 9.23
CA GLN A 235 9.57 9.74 10.61
C GLN A 235 8.07 9.60 10.85
N PRO A 236 7.64 8.59 11.65
CA PRO A 236 6.25 8.46 12.07
C PRO A 236 5.85 9.64 12.96
N VAL A 237 4.67 10.20 12.72
CA VAL A 237 4.14 11.33 13.47
C VAL A 237 2.68 11.12 13.83
N GLU A 238 2.25 11.73 14.93
CA GLU A 238 0.83 11.88 15.22
C GLU A 238 0.16 12.76 14.17
N SER A 239 -1.09 12.44 13.84
CA SER A 239 -1.84 13.18 12.82
C SER A 239 -3.30 13.34 13.20
N ASN A 240 -3.86 14.50 12.85
CA ASN A 240 -5.29 14.79 12.84
C ASN A 240 -5.67 15.06 11.40
N VAL A 241 -6.42 14.15 10.80
CA VAL A 241 -6.73 14.18 9.38
C VAL A 241 -8.22 14.00 9.13
N LYS A 242 -8.66 14.54 7.98
CA LYS A 242 -9.98 14.28 7.43
C LYS A 242 -9.82 13.38 6.21
N ILE A 243 -10.51 12.25 6.22
CA ILE A 243 -10.51 11.33 5.08
C ILE A 243 -11.92 11.09 4.58
N PRO A 244 -12.17 11.18 3.29
CA PRO A 244 -13.42 10.74 2.68
C PRO A 244 -13.36 9.22 2.46
N ILE A 245 -14.40 8.55 2.93
CA ILE A 245 -14.65 7.12 2.71
C ILE A 245 -15.68 7.00 1.61
N TYR A 246 -15.36 6.24 0.57
CA TYR A 246 -16.21 6.07 -0.59
C TYR A 246 -16.78 4.66 -0.66
N TYR A 247 -18.09 4.56 -0.53
CA TYR A 247 -18.84 3.31 -0.61
C TYR A 247 -19.45 3.14 -2.00
N LYS A 248 -19.04 2.08 -2.68
CA LYS A 248 -19.69 1.63 -3.92
C LYS A 248 -20.67 0.51 -3.60
N PRO A 249 -21.84 0.47 -4.25
CA PRO A 249 -22.73 -0.66 -4.13
C PRO A 249 -22.03 -1.94 -4.61
N PRO A 250 -22.34 -3.09 -4.00
CA PRO A 250 -21.84 -4.38 -4.49
C PRO A 250 -22.33 -4.61 -5.93
N THR A 251 -21.47 -5.15 -6.79
CA THR A 251 -21.75 -5.52 -8.17
C THR A 251 -22.37 -6.90 -8.27
#